data_63d308996bd323e4e741efa54f5f6ece
#
_entry.id   63d308996bd323e4e741efa54f5f6ece
#
_cell.length_a   1.000
_cell.length_b   1.000
_cell.length_c   1.000
_cell.angle_alpha   90.00
_cell.angle_beta   90.00
_cell.angle_gamma   90.00
#
_symmetry.space_group_name_H-M   'P 1'
#
loop_
_entity.id
_entity.type
_entity.pdbx_description
1 polymer ?
#
loop_
_entity_poly.entity_id
_entity_poly.type
_entity_poly.pdbx_seq_one_letter_code
_entity_poly.pdbx_strand_id
1 'polypeptide(L)'
;MRRLLLRPVPFACLLGINSLGSSLSTFGLTAWIFQVTGSYAAMTLLGIVTPVTVVIFAPLAGLAADRYEKRSILVIADGVACLGVLVAIGLYANGMLNTSLAIALALCLSCANEFRYTTSASLIPAITAREELLRVNAVQQVFRGGSLMLGPLLGAVGFSYLGLPLLLAGDALTFALSAIILLCAKLGNVPFGEHSATMRRSLVTEWRQGLCWLSRRPPLVTLLIAFMLANALLSIFMVALPPYVMAARSSLELGLVSAAIGAGMFLSGLSLTGLKKRIPALHILIASISILGVVFIVIGLAASRNFLWLLTPLVGAAVACLASANQTIWHSQTPQDIQGRIIAVRSVVTYLLAPLSVLVSAPLVVSFIAPVLAPPSNLGLIWGSDLVGALGLLISLLGVFLLGLACFVGTSRSISQLQHSSRLGKS
;
A
#
# COMPACT_ATOMS: atom_id res chain seq x y z
N MET A 1 -1.67 -28.84 -29.05
CA MET A 1 -1.23 -28.31 -27.73
C MET A 1 -2.40 -28.36 -26.75
N ARG A 2 -2.32 -29.17 -25.68
CA ARG A 2 -3.31 -29.19 -24.60
C ARG A 2 -3.28 -27.82 -23.90
N ARG A 3 -4.31 -27.02 -24.07
CA ARG A 3 -4.45 -25.71 -23.36
C ARG A 3 -4.57 -26.01 -21.87
N LEU A 4 -3.61 -25.56 -21.08
CA LEU A 4 -3.62 -25.73 -19.62
C LEU A 4 -4.84 -25.02 -19.03
N LEU A 5 -5.64 -25.74 -18.26
CA LEU A 5 -6.66 -25.13 -17.39
C LEU A 5 -5.96 -24.26 -16.35
N LEU A 6 -6.39 -23.01 -16.21
CA LEU A 6 -5.84 -22.12 -15.20
C LEU A 6 -6.23 -22.62 -13.81
N ARG A 7 -5.27 -23.24 -13.11
CA ARG A 7 -5.47 -23.72 -11.74
C ARG A 7 -5.29 -22.57 -10.75
N PRO A 8 -6.12 -22.48 -9.69
CA PRO A 8 -6.13 -21.33 -8.77
C PRO A 8 -4.78 -21.08 -8.08
N VAL A 9 -4.11 -22.12 -7.57
CA VAL A 9 -2.83 -22.00 -6.87
C VAL A 9 -1.70 -21.53 -7.80
N PRO A 10 -1.43 -22.15 -8.97
CA PRO A 10 -0.46 -21.62 -9.94
C PRO A 10 -0.75 -20.18 -10.38
N PHE A 11 -2.02 -19.80 -10.52
CA PHE A 11 -2.40 -18.43 -10.85
C PHE A 11 -2.05 -17.46 -9.71
N ALA A 12 -2.33 -17.84 -8.45
CA ALA A 12 -1.93 -17.04 -7.30
C ALA A 12 -0.39 -16.89 -7.20
N CYS A 13 0.38 -17.94 -7.52
CA CYS A 13 1.84 -17.87 -7.59
C CYS A 13 2.31 -16.92 -8.71
N LEU A 14 1.69 -16.96 -9.88
CA LEU A 14 2.00 -16.07 -10.99
C LEU A 14 1.81 -14.61 -10.62
N LEU A 15 0.68 -14.27 -10.00
CA LEU A 15 0.40 -12.93 -9.47
C LEU A 15 1.44 -12.52 -8.43
N GLY A 16 1.86 -13.46 -7.59
CA GLY A 16 2.87 -13.22 -6.56
C GLY A 16 4.25 -12.92 -7.13
N ILE A 17 4.68 -13.65 -8.15
CA ILE A 17 5.95 -13.42 -8.87
C ILE A 17 5.93 -12.03 -9.52
N ASN A 18 4.83 -11.65 -10.18
CA ASN A 18 4.67 -10.31 -10.74
C ASN A 18 4.74 -9.23 -9.66
N SER A 19 4.10 -9.46 -8.50
CA SER A 19 4.16 -8.52 -7.38
C SER A 19 5.59 -8.32 -6.88
N LEU A 20 6.39 -9.37 -6.84
CA LEU A 20 7.81 -9.29 -6.48
C LEU A 20 8.61 -8.49 -7.52
N GLY A 21 8.46 -8.78 -8.82
CA GLY A 21 9.09 -8.04 -9.92
C GLY A 21 8.76 -6.54 -9.83
N SER A 22 7.48 -6.20 -9.69
CA SER A 22 7.03 -4.80 -9.56
C SER A 22 7.59 -4.11 -8.30
N SER A 23 7.79 -4.86 -7.21
CA SER A 23 8.42 -4.32 -6.00
C SER A 23 9.90 -3.97 -6.22
N LEU A 24 10.63 -4.78 -6.99
CA LEU A 24 12.01 -4.52 -7.40
C LEU A 24 12.11 -3.26 -8.26
N SER A 25 11.26 -3.13 -9.29
CA SER A 25 11.21 -1.97 -10.18
C SER A 25 10.82 -0.69 -9.44
N THR A 26 9.86 -0.75 -8.55
CA THR A 26 9.44 0.40 -7.72
C THR A 26 10.58 0.88 -6.85
N PHE A 27 11.29 -0.04 -6.19
CA PHE A 27 12.47 0.31 -5.40
C PHE A 27 13.56 0.92 -6.27
N GLY A 28 13.87 0.29 -7.41
CA GLY A 28 14.90 0.76 -8.36
C GLY A 28 14.60 2.17 -8.87
N LEU A 29 13.35 2.45 -9.27
CA LEU A 29 12.92 3.79 -9.70
C LEU A 29 13.04 4.82 -8.56
N THR A 30 12.64 4.44 -7.34
CA THR A 30 12.75 5.30 -6.16
C THR A 30 14.20 5.68 -5.89
N ALA A 31 15.10 4.68 -5.86
CA ALA A 31 16.51 4.87 -5.62
C ALA A 31 17.18 5.71 -6.73
N TRP A 32 16.86 5.42 -8.00
CA TRP A 32 17.41 6.14 -9.15
C TRP A 32 16.96 7.61 -9.18
N ILE A 33 15.67 7.90 -8.98
CA ILE A 33 15.16 9.28 -8.94
C ILE A 33 15.87 10.08 -7.84
N PHE A 34 16.04 9.49 -6.64
CA PHE A 34 16.73 10.18 -5.57
C PHE A 34 18.22 10.39 -5.89
N GLN A 35 18.88 9.39 -6.46
CA GLN A 35 20.29 9.49 -6.85
C GLN A 35 20.55 10.60 -7.89
N VAL A 36 19.63 10.76 -8.87
CA VAL A 36 19.76 11.77 -9.93
C VAL A 36 19.37 13.17 -9.47
N THR A 37 18.34 13.28 -8.61
CA THR A 37 17.75 14.59 -8.24
C THR A 37 18.18 15.10 -6.88
N GLY A 38 18.47 14.23 -5.93
CA GLY A 38 18.66 14.59 -4.51
C GLY A 38 17.41 15.26 -3.89
N SER A 39 16.29 15.30 -4.61
CA SER A 39 15.14 16.14 -4.30
C SER A 39 14.02 15.38 -3.61
N TYR A 40 13.62 15.87 -2.43
CA TYR A 40 12.43 15.35 -1.75
C TYR A 40 11.14 15.61 -2.56
N ALA A 41 11.07 16.75 -3.28
CA ALA A 41 9.93 17.05 -4.13
C ALA A 41 9.73 16.00 -5.24
N ALA A 42 10.81 15.53 -5.87
CA ALA A 42 10.74 14.46 -6.87
C ALA A 42 10.25 13.14 -6.24
N MET A 43 10.68 12.81 -5.03
CA MET A 43 10.18 11.66 -4.26
C MET A 43 8.70 11.78 -3.94
N THR A 44 8.26 12.99 -3.58
CA THR A 44 6.85 13.27 -3.31
C THR A 44 5.98 13.04 -4.55
N LEU A 45 6.42 13.50 -5.72
CA LEU A 45 5.72 13.27 -6.98
C LEU A 45 5.63 11.79 -7.34
N LEU A 46 6.69 11.02 -7.10
CA LEU A 46 6.64 9.56 -7.28
C LEU A 46 5.70 8.90 -6.27
N GLY A 47 5.76 9.31 -5.01
CA GLY A 47 4.94 8.75 -3.93
C GLY A 47 3.44 8.99 -4.08
N ILE A 48 3.03 10.08 -4.75
CA ILE A 48 1.61 10.38 -5.00
C ILE A 48 1.00 9.48 -6.08
N VAL A 49 1.81 8.88 -6.95
CA VAL A 49 1.35 8.08 -8.10
C VAL A 49 0.41 6.95 -7.66
N THR A 50 0.84 6.13 -6.71
CA THR A 50 0.03 4.98 -6.26
C THR A 50 -1.29 5.39 -5.61
N PRO A 51 -1.35 6.31 -4.62
CA PRO A 51 -2.61 6.74 -4.04
C PRO A 51 -3.57 7.36 -5.06
N VAL A 52 -3.06 8.18 -5.98
CA VAL A 52 -3.87 8.80 -7.05
C VAL A 52 -4.43 7.73 -7.97
N THR A 53 -3.60 6.76 -8.36
CA THR A 53 -4.01 5.66 -9.23
C THR A 53 -5.13 4.85 -8.60
N VAL A 54 -5.02 4.50 -7.33
CA VAL A 54 -6.07 3.75 -6.60
C VAL A 54 -7.37 4.54 -6.59
N VAL A 55 -7.35 5.82 -6.23
CA VAL A 55 -8.56 6.64 -6.14
C VAL A 55 -9.28 6.77 -7.49
N ILE A 56 -8.52 6.97 -8.59
CA ILE A 56 -9.08 7.22 -9.92
C ILE A 56 -9.42 5.90 -10.63
N PHE A 57 -8.53 4.93 -10.61
CA PHE A 57 -8.62 3.75 -11.48
C PHE A 57 -9.24 2.52 -10.81
N ALA A 58 -9.29 2.41 -9.47
CA ALA A 58 -9.96 1.26 -8.84
C ALA A 58 -11.45 1.13 -9.21
N PRO A 59 -12.26 2.22 -9.25
CA PRO A 59 -13.64 2.14 -9.72
C PRO A 59 -13.74 1.74 -11.19
N LEU A 60 -12.83 2.24 -12.04
CA LEU A 60 -12.79 1.91 -13.46
C LEU A 60 -12.38 0.46 -13.70
N ALA A 61 -11.40 -0.02 -12.95
CA ALA A 61 -10.94 -1.42 -12.98
C ALA A 61 -12.06 -2.38 -12.54
N GLY A 62 -12.83 -2.01 -11.50
CA GLY A 62 -14.01 -2.77 -11.06
C GLY A 62 -15.05 -2.86 -12.17
N LEU A 63 -15.40 -1.73 -12.77
CA LEU A 63 -16.35 -1.70 -13.88
C LEU A 63 -15.88 -2.51 -15.11
N ALA A 64 -14.57 -2.43 -15.41
CA ALA A 64 -13.98 -3.23 -16.48
C ALA A 64 -14.05 -4.73 -16.18
N ALA A 65 -13.70 -5.13 -14.94
CA ALA A 65 -13.75 -6.52 -14.50
C ALA A 65 -15.16 -7.14 -14.53
N ASP A 66 -16.21 -6.31 -14.42
CA ASP A 66 -17.60 -6.73 -14.51
C ASP A 66 -18.10 -6.82 -15.96
N ARG A 67 -17.54 -6.00 -16.87
CA ARG A 67 -18.04 -5.86 -18.26
C ARG A 67 -17.24 -6.66 -19.29
N TYR A 68 -15.95 -6.81 -19.07
CA TYR A 68 -15.05 -7.42 -20.04
C TYR A 68 -14.51 -8.77 -19.56
N GLU A 69 -13.99 -9.54 -20.47
CA GLU A 69 -13.33 -10.81 -20.17
C GLU A 69 -12.12 -10.56 -19.25
N LYS A 70 -12.18 -11.12 -18.04
CA LYS A 70 -11.16 -10.91 -17.00
C LYS A 70 -9.76 -11.30 -17.48
N ARG A 71 -9.65 -12.36 -18.28
CA ARG A 71 -8.39 -12.80 -18.89
C ARG A 71 -7.82 -11.71 -19.82
N SER A 72 -8.65 -11.15 -20.68
CA SER A 72 -8.23 -10.09 -21.61
C SER A 72 -7.74 -8.86 -20.86
N ILE A 73 -8.41 -8.46 -19.77
CA ILE A 73 -7.95 -7.36 -18.92
C ILE A 73 -6.57 -7.64 -18.33
N LEU A 74 -6.36 -8.85 -17.78
CA LEU A 74 -5.07 -9.24 -17.20
C LEU A 74 -3.94 -9.24 -18.24
N VAL A 75 -4.19 -9.82 -19.43
CA VAL A 75 -3.21 -9.84 -20.54
C VAL A 75 -2.86 -8.44 -21.01
N ILE A 76 -3.87 -7.56 -21.17
CA ILE A 76 -3.64 -6.17 -21.58
C ILE A 76 -2.85 -5.43 -20.50
N ALA A 77 -3.21 -5.59 -19.23
CA ALA A 77 -2.51 -4.94 -18.13
C ALA A 77 -1.03 -5.36 -18.05
N ASP A 78 -0.76 -6.67 -18.14
CA ASP A 78 0.61 -7.18 -18.14
C ASP A 78 1.37 -6.76 -19.42
N GLY A 79 0.70 -6.73 -20.58
CA GLY A 79 1.28 -6.26 -21.84
C GLY A 79 1.66 -4.78 -21.82
N VAL A 80 0.78 -3.93 -21.31
CA VAL A 80 1.02 -2.47 -21.13
C VAL A 80 2.16 -2.24 -20.14
N ALA A 81 2.18 -2.96 -19.02
CA ALA A 81 3.26 -2.86 -18.05
C ALA A 81 4.62 -3.29 -18.66
N CYS A 82 4.64 -4.44 -19.33
CA CYS A 82 5.84 -4.93 -20.02
C CYS A 82 6.37 -3.92 -21.05
N LEU A 83 5.50 -3.41 -21.91
CA LEU A 83 5.88 -2.43 -22.93
C LEU A 83 6.41 -1.13 -22.28
N GLY A 84 5.73 -0.62 -21.27
CA GLY A 84 6.17 0.56 -20.53
C GLY A 84 7.58 0.41 -19.95
N VAL A 85 7.85 -0.74 -19.33
CA VAL A 85 9.18 -1.06 -18.80
C VAL A 85 10.24 -1.17 -19.89
N LEU A 86 9.94 -1.84 -21.02
CA LEU A 86 10.87 -1.96 -22.15
C LEU A 86 11.19 -0.59 -22.78
N VAL A 87 10.19 0.28 -22.91
CA VAL A 87 10.40 1.67 -23.37
C VAL A 87 11.33 2.42 -22.41
N ALA A 88 11.12 2.26 -21.10
CA ALA A 88 11.98 2.92 -20.09
C ALA A 88 13.44 2.42 -20.15
N ILE A 89 13.66 1.11 -20.36
CA ILE A 89 15.01 0.56 -20.57
C ILE A 89 15.66 1.18 -21.81
N GLY A 90 14.93 1.29 -22.92
CA GLY A 90 15.42 1.94 -24.15
C GLY A 90 15.76 3.41 -23.93
N LEU A 91 14.92 4.17 -23.24
CA LEU A 91 15.17 5.57 -22.90
C LEU A 91 16.40 5.72 -21.98
N TYR A 92 16.55 4.82 -21.01
CA TYR A 92 17.71 4.81 -20.12
C TYR A 92 19.01 4.53 -20.88
N ALA A 93 19.01 3.52 -21.77
CA ALA A 93 20.17 3.15 -22.58
C ALA A 93 20.65 4.28 -23.50
N ASN A 94 19.71 5.12 -23.97
CA ASN A 94 20.02 6.29 -24.81
C ASN A 94 20.29 7.57 -24.01
N GLY A 95 20.33 7.51 -22.66
CA GLY A 95 20.51 8.69 -21.81
C GLY A 95 19.34 9.68 -21.82
N MET A 96 18.18 9.26 -22.34
CA MET A 96 16.98 10.11 -22.48
C MET A 96 16.01 9.98 -21.30
N LEU A 97 16.21 9.01 -20.40
CA LEU A 97 15.34 8.85 -19.24
C LEU A 97 15.55 10.03 -18.28
N ASN A 98 14.48 10.73 -18.00
CA ASN A 98 14.45 11.82 -17.03
C ASN A 98 13.39 11.56 -15.94
N THR A 99 13.36 12.40 -14.91
CA THR A 99 12.45 12.26 -13.76
C THR A 99 10.98 12.23 -14.18
N SER A 100 10.57 13.07 -15.13
CA SER A 100 9.18 13.13 -15.61
C SER A 100 8.78 11.83 -16.31
N LEU A 101 9.66 11.28 -17.16
CA LEU A 101 9.42 10.00 -17.84
C LEU A 101 9.40 8.81 -16.84
N ALA A 102 10.25 8.86 -15.81
CA ALA A 102 10.24 7.85 -14.75
C ALA A 102 8.94 7.88 -13.92
N ILE A 103 8.42 9.07 -13.63
CA ILE A 103 7.11 9.23 -12.96
C ILE A 103 5.97 8.77 -13.88
N ALA A 104 6.03 9.09 -15.19
CA ALA A 104 5.05 8.60 -16.16
C ALA A 104 5.07 7.06 -16.27
N LEU A 105 6.24 6.44 -16.24
CA LEU A 105 6.37 4.99 -16.16
C LEU A 105 5.74 4.44 -14.87
N ALA A 106 6.05 5.03 -13.73
CA ALA A 106 5.46 4.62 -12.45
C ALA A 106 3.93 4.73 -12.46
N LEU A 107 3.37 5.77 -13.10
CA LEU A 107 1.93 5.92 -13.28
C LEU A 107 1.35 4.80 -14.17
N CYS A 108 2.00 4.50 -15.28
CA CYS A 108 1.61 3.42 -16.19
C CYS A 108 1.59 2.06 -15.46
N LEU A 109 2.67 1.74 -14.74
CA LEU A 109 2.79 0.50 -13.97
C LEU A 109 1.75 0.43 -12.85
N SER A 110 1.51 1.52 -12.14
CA SER A 110 0.53 1.60 -11.06
C SER A 110 -0.90 1.41 -11.58
N CYS A 111 -1.21 2.00 -12.74
CA CYS A 111 -2.49 1.82 -13.42
C CYS A 111 -2.71 0.35 -13.84
N ALA A 112 -1.73 -0.24 -14.52
CA ALA A 112 -1.78 -1.65 -14.92
C ALA A 112 -1.93 -2.58 -13.70
N ASN A 113 -1.21 -2.29 -12.60
CA ASN A 113 -1.31 -3.03 -11.36
C ASN A 113 -2.71 -2.95 -10.72
N GLU A 114 -3.38 -1.79 -10.77
CA GLU A 114 -4.72 -1.62 -10.21
C GLU A 114 -5.75 -2.45 -10.98
N PHE A 115 -5.69 -2.44 -12.33
CA PHE A 115 -6.54 -3.31 -13.16
C PHE A 115 -6.27 -4.80 -12.89
N ARG A 116 -5.02 -5.19 -12.76
CA ARG A 116 -4.63 -6.57 -12.43
C ARG A 116 -5.11 -6.99 -11.05
N TYR A 117 -4.92 -6.15 -10.03
CA TYR A 117 -5.32 -6.43 -8.66
C TYR A 117 -6.84 -6.61 -8.55
N THR A 118 -7.60 -5.65 -9.05
CA THR A 118 -9.07 -5.65 -8.98
C THR A 118 -9.65 -6.82 -9.77
N THR A 119 -9.14 -7.08 -10.97
CA THR A 119 -9.60 -8.19 -11.81
C THR A 119 -9.27 -9.55 -11.19
N SER A 120 -8.06 -9.73 -10.65
CA SER A 120 -7.68 -11.00 -9.99
C SER A 120 -8.46 -11.25 -8.71
N ALA A 121 -8.77 -10.21 -7.93
CA ALA A 121 -9.60 -10.32 -6.73
C ALA A 121 -11.02 -10.84 -7.04
N SER A 122 -11.55 -10.54 -8.21
CA SER A 122 -12.85 -11.06 -8.68
C SER A 122 -12.75 -12.39 -9.42
N LEU A 123 -11.61 -12.73 -10.04
CA LEU A 123 -11.40 -13.96 -10.78
C LEU A 123 -11.10 -15.14 -9.86
N ILE A 124 -10.29 -14.97 -8.84
CA ILE A 124 -9.86 -16.04 -7.94
C ILE A 124 -11.04 -16.79 -7.30
N PRO A 125 -12.03 -16.12 -6.69
CA PRO A 125 -13.20 -16.81 -6.16
C PRO A 125 -14.02 -17.53 -7.23
N ALA A 126 -14.03 -17.02 -8.46
CA ALA A 126 -14.80 -17.59 -9.56
C ALA A 126 -14.19 -18.90 -10.13
N ILE A 127 -12.86 -19.08 -10.00
CA ILE A 127 -12.14 -20.27 -10.50
C ILE A 127 -11.77 -21.25 -9.39
N THR A 128 -12.07 -20.93 -8.12
CA THR A 128 -11.62 -21.69 -6.95
C THR A 128 -12.80 -22.35 -6.24
N ALA A 129 -12.72 -23.64 -5.98
CA ALA A 129 -13.69 -24.33 -5.15
C ALA A 129 -13.67 -23.77 -3.72
N ARG A 130 -14.83 -23.76 -3.04
CA ARG A 130 -14.96 -23.17 -1.68
C ARG A 130 -13.94 -23.73 -0.69
N GLU A 131 -13.65 -25.03 -0.79
CA GLU A 131 -12.72 -25.76 0.07
C GLU A 131 -11.26 -25.32 -0.13
N GLU A 132 -10.90 -24.86 -1.35
CA GLU A 132 -9.54 -24.42 -1.70
C GLU A 132 -9.32 -22.92 -1.54
N LEU A 133 -10.37 -22.11 -1.36
CA LEU A 133 -10.26 -20.65 -1.24
C LEU A 133 -9.29 -20.23 -0.11
N LEU A 134 -9.33 -20.91 1.03
CA LEU A 134 -8.43 -20.61 2.15
C LEU A 134 -6.97 -20.81 1.75
N ARG A 135 -6.67 -21.90 1.03
CA ARG A 135 -5.32 -22.22 0.55
C ARG A 135 -4.82 -21.21 -0.47
N VAL A 136 -5.66 -20.82 -1.43
CA VAL A 136 -5.31 -19.85 -2.47
C VAL A 136 -5.07 -18.48 -1.85
N ASN A 137 -5.93 -18.03 -0.93
CA ASN A 137 -5.75 -16.78 -0.20
C ASN A 137 -4.49 -16.80 0.66
N ALA A 138 -4.16 -17.91 1.31
CA ALA A 138 -2.93 -18.06 2.08
C ALA A 138 -1.70 -17.91 1.18
N VAL A 139 -1.67 -18.54 0.00
CA VAL A 139 -0.60 -18.36 -0.98
C VAL A 139 -0.44 -16.90 -1.40
N GLN A 140 -1.54 -16.20 -1.69
CA GLN A 140 -1.49 -14.77 -2.02
C GLN A 140 -0.89 -13.93 -0.87
N GLN A 141 -1.26 -14.22 0.38
CA GLN A 141 -0.72 -13.48 1.53
C GLN A 141 0.78 -13.75 1.73
N VAL A 142 1.24 -14.99 1.51
CA VAL A 142 2.67 -15.32 1.55
C VAL A 142 3.46 -14.52 0.50
N PHE A 143 2.96 -14.48 -0.75
CA PHE A 143 3.62 -13.70 -1.80
C PHE A 143 3.56 -12.19 -1.53
N ARG A 144 2.44 -11.68 -1.04
CA ARG A 144 2.30 -10.26 -0.69
C ARG A 144 3.27 -9.86 0.43
N GLY A 145 3.32 -10.63 1.51
CA GLY A 145 4.27 -10.38 2.59
C GLY A 145 5.71 -10.56 2.14
N GLY A 146 5.99 -11.60 1.34
CA GLY A 146 7.29 -11.85 0.74
C GLY A 146 7.75 -10.71 -0.18
N SER A 147 6.87 -10.17 -1.02
CA SER A 147 7.18 -9.04 -1.90
C SER A 147 7.47 -7.75 -1.12
N LEU A 148 6.75 -7.51 -0.03
CA LEU A 148 7.00 -6.36 0.85
C LEU A 148 8.33 -6.46 1.61
N MET A 149 8.75 -7.68 1.97
CA MET A 149 9.99 -7.92 2.69
C MET A 149 11.20 -8.04 1.74
N LEU A 150 11.08 -8.92 0.74
CA LEU A 150 12.19 -9.27 -0.16
C LEU A 150 12.35 -8.28 -1.31
N GLY A 151 11.27 -7.64 -1.76
CA GLY A 151 11.30 -6.71 -2.88
C GLY A 151 12.28 -5.55 -2.67
N PRO A 152 12.16 -4.76 -1.58
CA PRO A 152 13.11 -3.68 -1.30
C PRO A 152 14.53 -4.17 -1.04
N LEU A 153 14.70 -5.33 -0.38
CA LEU A 153 16.03 -5.89 -0.11
C LEU A 153 16.73 -6.33 -1.40
N LEU A 154 16.06 -7.16 -2.20
CA LEU A 154 16.59 -7.61 -3.50
C LEU A 154 16.70 -6.43 -4.48
N GLY A 155 15.77 -5.49 -4.42
CA GLY A 155 15.81 -4.24 -5.19
C GLY A 155 17.05 -3.40 -4.85
N ALA A 156 17.40 -3.26 -3.57
CA ALA A 156 18.57 -2.51 -3.13
C ALA A 156 19.87 -3.19 -3.59
N VAL A 157 19.98 -4.51 -3.37
CA VAL A 157 21.12 -5.28 -3.85
C VAL A 157 21.22 -5.20 -5.38
N GLY A 158 20.14 -5.47 -6.07
CA GLY A 158 20.09 -5.41 -7.53
C GLY A 158 20.43 -4.01 -8.06
N PHE A 159 19.89 -2.95 -7.46
CA PHE A 159 20.20 -1.58 -7.87
C PHE A 159 21.68 -1.23 -7.67
N SER A 160 22.25 -1.63 -6.53
CA SER A 160 23.65 -1.32 -6.20
C SER A 160 24.67 -2.06 -7.07
N TYR A 161 24.39 -3.30 -7.47
CA TYR A 161 25.34 -4.12 -8.23
C TYR A 161 25.01 -4.22 -9.72
N LEU A 162 23.75 -4.13 -10.12
CA LEU A 162 23.28 -4.40 -11.48
C LEU A 162 22.66 -3.15 -12.14
N GLY A 163 22.35 -2.13 -11.33
CA GLY A 163 21.73 -0.89 -11.80
C GLY A 163 20.24 -1.00 -12.12
N LEU A 164 19.62 0.13 -12.45
CA LEU A 164 18.19 0.24 -12.77
C LEU A 164 17.76 -0.63 -13.96
N PRO A 165 18.50 -0.69 -15.11
CA PRO A 165 18.01 -1.42 -16.29
C PRO A 165 17.76 -2.89 -16.04
N LEU A 166 18.60 -3.56 -15.24
CA LEU A 166 18.45 -5.00 -15.00
C LEU A 166 17.29 -5.30 -14.06
N LEU A 167 17.01 -4.43 -13.09
CA LEU A 167 15.80 -4.54 -12.27
C LEU A 167 14.54 -4.39 -13.11
N LEU A 168 14.52 -3.41 -14.01
CA LEU A 168 13.41 -3.22 -14.95
C LEU A 168 13.28 -4.42 -15.89
N ALA A 169 14.38 -4.98 -16.41
CA ALA A 169 14.35 -6.15 -17.28
C ALA A 169 13.76 -7.39 -16.55
N GLY A 170 14.08 -7.57 -15.27
CA GLY A 170 13.49 -8.62 -14.45
C GLY A 170 11.97 -8.48 -14.33
N ASP A 171 11.48 -7.27 -14.12
CA ASP A 171 10.03 -7.00 -14.05
C ASP A 171 9.35 -7.20 -15.41
N ALA A 172 9.95 -6.69 -16.50
CA ALA A 172 9.45 -6.92 -17.85
C ALA A 172 9.32 -8.42 -18.16
N LEU A 173 10.29 -9.23 -17.72
CA LEU A 173 10.25 -10.68 -17.88
C LEU A 173 9.09 -11.31 -17.11
N THR A 174 8.83 -10.87 -15.88
CA THR A 174 7.69 -11.38 -15.09
C THR A 174 6.36 -11.04 -15.75
N PHE A 175 6.19 -9.81 -16.27
CA PHE A 175 5.00 -9.41 -17.01
C PHE A 175 4.83 -10.19 -18.32
N ALA A 176 5.92 -10.34 -19.10
CA ALA A 176 5.88 -11.10 -20.35
C ALA A 176 5.48 -12.56 -20.10
N LEU A 177 6.11 -13.22 -19.14
CA LEU A 177 5.78 -14.59 -18.76
C LEU A 177 4.32 -14.72 -18.32
N SER A 178 3.83 -13.78 -17.52
CA SER A 178 2.44 -13.75 -17.07
C SER A 178 1.47 -13.60 -18.26
N ALA A 179 1.72 -12.64 -19.13
CA ALA A 179 0.90 -12.43 -20.32
C ALA A 179 0.87 -13.69 -21.23
N ILE A 180 2.02 -14.32 -21.47
CA ILE A 180 2.13 -15.54 -22.28
C ILE A 180 1.36 -16.70 -21.61
N ILE A 181 1.53 -16.92 -20.30
CA ILE A 181 0.83 -17.96 -19.56
C ILE A 181 -0.68 -17.74 -19.64
N LEU A 182 -1.15 -16.51 -19.44
CA LEU A 182 -2.56 -16.16 -19.53
C LEU A 182 -3.10 -16.32 -20.95
N LEU A 183 -2.33 -16.00 -21.99
CA LEU A 183 -2.71 -16.23 -23.39
C LEU A 183 -2.83 -17.71 -23.74
N CYS A 184 -1.99 -18.56 -23.16
CA CYS A 184 -2.00 -20.00 -23.39
C CYS A 184 -3.04 -20.74 -22.52
N ALA A 185 -3.43 -20.17 -21.38
CA ALA A 185 -4.37 -20.77 -20.44
C ALA A 185 -5.80 -20.74 -20.96
N LYS A 186 -6.57 -21.81 -20.75
CA LYS A 186 -8.03 -21.77 -20.83
C LYS A 186 -8.56 -21.43 -19.43
N LEU A 187 -9.28 -20.31 -19.30
CA LEU A 187 -10.23 -20.18 -18.21
C LEU A 187 -11.37 -21.17 -18.52
N GLY A 188 -11.62 -22.13 -17.58
CA GLY A 188 -12.83 -22.92 -17.64
C GLY A 188 -14.04 -21.99 -17.77
N ASN A 189 -15.20 -22.51 -18.13
CA ASN A 189 -16.44 -21.75 -18.28
C ASN A 189 -16.71 -20.96 -16.99
N VAL A 190 -16.08 -19.79 -16.85
CA VAL A 190 -16.46 -18.80 -15.84
C VAL A 190 -17.71 -18.15 -16.43
N PRO A 191 -18.87 -18.27 -15.80
CA PRO A 191 -20.10 -17.69 -16.33
C PRO A 191 -19.86 -16.20 -16.54
N PHE A 192 -19.85 -15.77 -17.81
CA PHE A 192 -19.91 -14.35 -18.14
C PHE A 192 -21.27 -13.83 -17.72
N GLY A 193 -21.31 -12.95 -16.73
CA GLY A 193 -22.35 -11.93 -16.68
C GLY A 193 -23.81 -12.31 -16.53
N GLU A 194 -24.19 -13.59 -16.26
CA GLU A 194 -25.61 -13.91 -16.03
C GLU A 194 -26.17 -13.25 -14.75
N HIS A 195 -25.31 -12.85 -13.82
CA HIS A 195 -25.75 -12.04 -12.67
C HIS A 195 -25.83 -10.53 -12.97
N SER A 196 -25.35 -10.08 -14.12
CA SER A 196 -25.38 -8.64 -14.51
C SER A 196 -26.72 -8.15 -15.06
N ALA A 197 -27.63 -9.02 -15.46
CA ALA A 197 -28.90 -8.58 -16.06
C ALA A 197 -29.87 -8.00 -15.01
N THR A 198 -29.77 -8.38 -13.75
CA THR A 198 -30.66 -7.90 -12.68
C THR A 198 -30.06 -6.75 -11.86
N MET A 199 -28.80 -6.39 -12.04
CA MET A 199 -28.10 -5.34 -11.26
C MET A 199 -27.58 -4.20 -12.13
N ARG A 200 -28.40 -3.62 -13.01
CA ARG A 200 -28.20 -2.25 -13.54
C ARG A 200 -28.51 -1.17 -12.49
N ARG A 201 -28.23 -1.40 -11.23
CA ARG A 201 -28.22 -0.29 -10.27
C ARG A 201 -27.01 0.56 -10.58
N SER A 202 -27.23 1.85 -10.85
CA SER A 202 -26.17 2.82 -11.06
C SER A 202 -25.18 2.73 -9.89
N LEU A 203 -23.87 2.66 -10.17
CA LEU A 203 -22.80 2.74 -9.16
C LEU A 203 -23.06 3.88 -8.17
N VAL A 204 -23.57 5.00 -8.67
CA VAL A 204 -23.98 6.16 -7.86
C VAL A 204 -25.06 5.79 -6.83
N THR A 205 -26.00 4.94 -7.19
CA THR A 205 -27.07 4.51 -6.27
C THR A 205 -26.52 3.60 -5.16
N GLU A 206 -25.61 2.70 -5.48
CA GLU A 206 -24.97 1.83 -4.50
C GLU A 206 -24.05 2.61 -3.55
N TRP A 207 -23.26 3.55 -4.10
CA TRP A 207 -22.48 4.48 -3.32
C TRP A 207 -23.31 5.32 -2.37
N ARG A 208 -24.41 5.89 -2.89
CA ARG A 208 -25.36 6.68 -2.08
C ARG A 208 -25.98 5.86 -0.97
N GLN A 209 -26.33 4.59 -1.23
CA GLN A 209 -26.86 3.69 -0.20
C GLN A 209 -25.80 3.37 0.86
N GLY A 210 -24.55 3.10 0.46
CA GLY A 210 -23.44 2.88 1.38
C GLY A 210 -23.16 4.10 2.27
N LEU A 211 -23.11 5.29 1.68
CA LEU A 211 -22.92 6.55 2.42
C LEU A 211 -24.09 6.83 3.37
N CYS A 212 -25.33 6.62 2.92
CA CYS A 212 -26.53 6.81 3.76
C CYS A 212 -26.57 5.83 4.93
N TRP A 213 -26.16 4.58 4.73
CA TRP A 213 -26.06 3.60 5.81
C TRP A 213 -24.96 4.00 6.82
N LEU A 214 -23.83 4.50 6.33
CA LEU A 214 -22.71 4.92 7.14
C LEU A 214 -23.04 6.19 7.96
N SER A 215 -23.68 7.19 7.36
CA SER A 215 -24.04 8.45 8.03
C SER A 215 -24.95 8.26 9.25
N ARG A 216 -25.73 7.16 9.26
CA ARG A 216 -26.59 6.80 10.38
C ARG A 216 -25.85 6.11 11.53
N ARG A 217 -24.52 5.93 11.42
CA ARG A 217 -23.68 5.23 12.40
C ARG A 217 -22.45 6.05 12.80
N PRO A 218 -22.62 7.10 13.61
CA PRO A 218 -21.53 8.02 14.00
C PRO A 218 -20.27 7.30 14.51
N PRO A 219 -20.33 6.19 15.27
CA PRO A 219 -19.13 5.51 15.72
C PRO A 219 -18.27 4.96 14.59
N LEU A 220 -18.89 4.43 13.52
CA LEU A 220 -18.17 3.94 12.35
C LEU A 220 -17.62 5.07 11.50
N VAL A 221 -18.33 6.19 11.40
CA VAL A 221 -17.83 7.40 10.71
C VAL A 221 -16.58 7.93 11.42
N THR A 222 -16.62 8.06 12.74
CA THR A 222 -15.47 8.53 13.54
C THR A 222 -14.26 7.59 13.36
N LEU A 223 -14.47 6.28 13.38
CA LEU A 223 -13.42 5.29 13.14
C LEU A 223 -12.86 5.41 11.72
N LEU A 224 -13.72 5.62 10.71
CA LEU A 224 -13.31 5.78 9.32
C LEU A 224 -12.45 7.02 9.13
N ILE A 225 -12.85 8.15 9.70
CA ILE A 225 -12.07 9.41 9.68
C ILE A 225 -10.73 9.22 10.38
N ALA A 226 -10.71 8.60 11.55
CA ALA A 226 -9.47 8.32 12.27
C ALA A 226 -8.52 7.43 11.44
N PHE A 227 -9.05 6.41 10.77
CA PHE A 227 -8.25 5.54 9.92
C PHE A 227 -7.78 6.23 8.64
N MET A 228 -8.59 7.10 8.05
CA MET A 228 -8.22 7.97 6.93
C MET A 228 -7.05 8.90 7.29
N LEU A 229 -7.11 9.55 8.46
CA LEU A 229 -6.03 10.40 8.96
C LEU A 229 -4.76 9.59 9.23
N ALA A 230 -4.87 8.43 9.87
CA ALA A 230 -3.71 7.55 10.10
C ALA A 230 -3.06 7.13 8.79
N ASN A 231 -3.83 6.77 7.76
CA ASN A 231 -3.29 6.43 6.43
C ASN A 231 -2.64 7.64 5.73
N ALA A 232 -3.19 8.84 5.87
CA ALA A 232 -2.58 10.05 5.34
C ALA A 232 -1.19 10.31 5.96
N LEU A 233 -1.08 10.20 7.29
CA LEU A 233 0.19 10.35 8.01
C LEU A 233 1.20 9.25 7.65
N LEU A 234 0.74 8.02 7.53
CA LEU A 234 1.56 6.89 7.06
C LEU A 234 2.06 7.09 5.63
N SER A 235 1.23 7.64 4.73
CA SER A 235 1.61 7.93 3.35
C SER A 235 2.73 8.97 3.28
N ILE A 236 2.67 10.02 4.11
CA ILE A 236 3.77 11.00 4.22
C ILE A 236 5.04 10.31 4.71
N PHE A 237 4.95 9.48 5.76
CA PHE A 237 6.12 8.75 6.29
C PHE A 237 6.76 7.86 5.22
N MET A 238 5.97 7.12 4.46
CA MET A 238 6.48 6.23 3.40
C MET A 238 7.21 6.98 2.29
N VAL A 239 6.80 8.21 1.97
CA VAL A 239 7.47 9.07 0.98
C VAL A 239 8.69 9.78 1.58
N ALA A 240 8.66 10.12 2.87
CA ALA A 240 9.77 10.77 3.56
C ALA A 240 10.91 9.77 3.89
N LEU A 241 10.61 8.50 4.07
CA LEU A 241 11.58 7.47 4.49
C LEU A 241 12.74 7.28 3.51
N PRO A 242 12.53 7.12 2.18
CA PRO A 242 13.65 6.97 1.25
C PRO A 242 14.66 8.11 1.28
N PRO A 243 14.30 9.39 1.12
CA PRO A 243 15.26 10.48 1.20
C PRO A 243 15.87 10.63 2.59
N TYR A 244 15.13 10.36 3.66
CA TYR A 244 15.65 10.38 5.04
C TYR A 244 16.77 9.38 5.26
N VAL A 245 16.64 8.17 4.69
CA VAL A 245 17.67 7.12 4.79
C VAL A 245 18.79 7.37 3.78
N MET A 246 18.50 7.64 2.50
CA MET A 246 19.50 7.72 1.44
C MET A 246 20.37 8.97 1.50
N ALA A 247 19.85 10.10 1.98
CA ALA A 247 20.64 11.32 2.13
C ALA A 247 21.80 11.19 3.14
N ALA A 248 21.70 10.25 4.03
CA ALA A 248 22.71 10.02 5.06
C ALA A 248 23.54 8.75 4.83
N ARG A 249 23.05 7.84 3.98
CA ARG A 249 23.61 6.49 3.87
C ARG A 249 23.54 5.97 2.43
N SER A 250 23.09 4.75 2.23
CA SER A 250 23.08 4.11 0.89
C SER A 250 21.70 3.57 0.53
N SER A 251 21.52 3.26 -0.76
CA SER A 251 20.34 2.54 -1.25
C SER A 251 20.22 1.15 -0.62
N LEU A 252 21.33 0.52 -0.28
CA LEU A 252 21.35 -0.77 0.41
C LEU A 252 20.70 -0.67 1.79
N GLU A 253 21.01 0.37 2.55
CA GLU A 253 20.37 0.58 3.86
C GLU A 253 18.89 0.88 3.75
N LEU A 254 18.45 1.63 2.74
CA LEU A 254 17.02 1.79 2.47
C LEU A 254 16.35 0.43 2.21
N GLY A 255 17.00 -0.44 1.44
CA GLY A 255 16.52 -1.79 1.19
C GLY A 255 16.37 -2.60 2.48
N LEU A 256 17.38 -2.56 3.34
CA LEU A 256 17.38 -3.26 4.62
C LEU A 256 16.30 -2.70 5.57
N VAL A 257 16.18 -1.39 5.69
CA VAL A 257 15.13 -0.71 6.49
C VAL A 257 13.74 -1.09 5.99
N SER A 258 13.53 -1.08 4.67
CA SER A 258 12.25 -1.46 4.07
C SER A 258 11.94 -2.95 4.29
N ALA A 259 12.96 -3.82 4.16
CA ALA A 259 12.83 -5.24 4.46
C ALA A 259 12.49 -5.50 5.94
N ALA A 260 13.06 -4.72 6.85
CA ALA A 260 12.76 -4.80 8.27
C ALA A 260 11.30 -4.41 8.58
N ILE A 261 10.75 -3.39 7.90
CA ILE A 261 9.31 -3.08 7.96
C ILE A 261 8.48 -4.28 7.47
N GLY A 262 8.83 -4.86 6.31
CA GLY A 262 8.15 -6.03 5.77
C GLY A 262 8.21 -7.24 6.70
N ALA A 263 9.36 -7.50 7.33
CA ALA A 263 9.53 -8.57 8.31
C ALA A 263 8.64 -8.35 9.54
N GLY A 264 8.55 -7.12 10.05
CA GLY A 264 7.65 -6.76 11.14
C GLY A 264 6.19 -7.03 10.79
N MET A 265 5.75 -6.66 9.58
CA MET A 265 4.38 -6.97 9.07
C MET A 265 4.13 -8.48 9.03
N PHE A 266 5.07 -9.24 8.51
CA PHE A 266 4.97 -10.70 8.38
C PHE A 266 4.88 -11.39 9.76
N LEU A 267 5.80 -11.07 10.67
CA LEU A 267 5.86 -11.67 12.00
C LEU A 267 4.62 -11.32 12.85
N SER A 268 4.13 -10.09 12.75
CA SER A 268 2.91 -9.69 13.47
C SER A 268 1.67 -10.40 12.90
N GLY A 269 1.59 -10.60 11.58
CA GLY A 269 0.54 -11.40 10.96
C GLY A 269 0.50 -12.83 11.51
N LEU A 270 1.65 -13.49 11.63
CA LEU A 270 1.76 -14.82 12.25
C LEU A 270 1.35 -14.79 13.73
N SER A 271 1.80 -13.80 14.50
CA SER A 271 1.50 -13.67 15.91
C SER A 271 0.00 -13.47 16.17
N LEU A 272 -0.69 -12.70 15.32
CA LEU A 272 -2.13 -12.48 15.41
C LEU A 272 -2.96 -13.77 15.22
N THR A 273 -2.48 -14.72 14.41
CA THR A 273 -3.16 -16.02 14.23
C THR A 273 -3.13 -16.87 15.52
N GLY A 274 -2.09 -16.71 16.34
CA GLY A 274 -1.93 -17.40 17.63
C GLY A 274 -2.67 -16.76 18.79
N LEU A 275 -3.03 -15.48 18.69
CA LEU A 275 -3.76 -14.74 19.72
C LEU A 275 -5.25 -15.17 19.75
N LYS A 276 -5.53 -16.24 20.50
CA LYS A 276 -6.91 -16.67 20.76
C LYS A 276 -7.70 -15.48 21.35
N LYS A 277 -8.56 -14.85 20.58
CA LYS A 277 -9.72 -13.95 20.92
C LYS A 277 -9.72 -13.15 22.26
N ARG A 278 -8.59 -12.93 22.92
CA ARG A 278 -8.53 -12.33 24.26
C ARG A 278 -8.54 -10.80 24.26
N ILE A 279 -8.05 -10.17 23.18
CA ILE A 279 -7.90 -8.71 23.13
C ILE A 279 -8.94 -8.13 22.18
N PRO A 280 -9.76 -7.16 22.61
CA PRO A 280 -10.70 -6.47 21.72
C PRO A 280 -9.96 -5.73 20.59
N ALA A 281 -10.48 -5.81 19.36
CA ALA A 281 -9.87 -5.22 18.18
C ALA A 281 -9.62 -3.71 18.33
N LEU A 282 -10.49 -2.99 19.05
CA LEU A 282 -10.31 -1.57 19.33
C LEU A 282 -9.05 -1.27 20.16
N HIS A 283 -8.71 -2.11 21.14
CA HIS A 283 -7.48 -1.93 21.93
C HIS A 283 -6.23 -2.18 21.07
N ILE A 284 -6.26 -3.18 20.19
CA ILE A 284 -5.18 -3.44 19.24
C ILE A 284 -5.01 -2.23 18.30
N LEU A 285 -6.11 -1.65 17.83
CA LEU A 285 -6.08 -0.47 16.95
C LEU A 285 -5.44 0.73 17.65
N ILE A 286 -5.90 1.07 18.88
CA ILE A 286 -5.35 2.19 19.66
C ILE A 286 -3.88 1.95 19.98
N ALA A 287 -3.52 0.77 20.46
CA ALA A 287 -2.13 0.42 20.76
C ALA A 287 -1.24 0.53 19.52
N SER A 288 -1.72 0.07 18.35
CA SER A 288 -0.97 0.17 17.09
C SER A 288 -0.71 1.62 16.68
N ILE A 289 -1.72 2.50 16.76
CA ILE A 289 -1.54 3.94 16.47
C ILE A 289 -0.57 4.57 17.49
N SER A 290 -0.67 4.21 18.77
CA SER A 290 0.23 4.72 19.81
C SER A 290 1.68 4.27 19.59
N ILE A 291 1.90 2.99 19.26
CA ILE A 291 3.23 2.46 18.94
C ILE A 291 3.81 3.18 17.73
N LEU A 292 3.03 3.37 16.65
CA LEU A 292 3.47 4.14 15.48
C LEU A 292 3.87 5.56 15.88
N GLY A 293 3.06 6.23 16.70
CA GLY A 293 3.33 7.58 17.16
C GLY A 293 4.66 7.69 17.92
N VAL A 294 4.88 6.81 18.92
CA VAL A 294 6.13 6.78 19.67
C VAL A 294 7.32 6.46 18.78
N VAL A 295 7.20 5.44 17.93
CA VAL A 295 8.28 5.00 17.05
C VAL A 295 8.65 6.09 16.05
N PHE A 296 7.69 6.83 15.49
CA PHE A 296 7.97 7.94 14.59
C PHE A 296 8.71 9.09 15.29
N ILE A 297 8.32 9.43 16.53
CA ILE A 297 9.06 10.44 17.32
C ILE A 297 10.50 9.99 17.53
N VAL A 298 10.70 8.73 17.92
CA VAL A 298 12.05 8.21 18.17
C VAL A 298 12.88 8.16 16.88
N ILE A 299 12.30 7.73 15.75
CA ILE A 299 12.98 7.74 14.44
C ILE A 299 13.39 9.17 14.06
N GLY A 300 12.50 10.13 14.22
CA GLY A 300 12.77 11.52 13.84
C GLY A 300 13.80 12.21 14.74
N LEU A 301 13.86 11.86 16.03
CA LEU A 301 14.83 12.38 17.00
C LEU A 301 16.19 11.67 16.93
N ALA A 302 16.28 10.48 16.33
CA ALA A 302 17.48 9.67 16.32
C ALA A 302 18.58 10.30 15.48
N ALA A 303 19.42 11.13 16.10
CA ALA A 303 20.61 11.71 15.50
C ALA A 303 21.58 10.62 15.03
N SER A 304 21.72 9.52 15.77
CA SER A 304 22.44 8.32 15.34
C SER A 304 21.44 7.29 14.80
N ARG A 305 21.33 7.18 13.47
CA ARG A 305 20.39 6.31 12.76
C ARG A 305 20.62 4.82 12.93
N ASN A 306 21.54 4.42 13.78
CA ASN A 306 21.85 3.01 14.07
C ASN A 306 20.65 2.26 14.68
N PHE A 307 19.69 2.97 15.29
CA PHE A 307 18.47 2.40 15.85
C PHE A 307 17.34 2.15 14.83
N LEU A 308 17.49 2.60 13.56
CA LEU A 308 16.45 2.36 12.53
C LEU A 308 16.13 0.88 12.36
N TRP A 309 17.13 0.02 12.41
CA TRP A 309 16.98 -1.43 12.32
C TRP A 309 16.09 -2.04 13.39
N LEU A 310 16.13 -1.47 14.61
CA LEU A 310 15.35 -1.94 15.74
C LEU A 310 13.91 -1.38 15.71
N LEU A 311 13.73 -0.18 15.17
CA LEU A 311 12.47 0.54 15.20
C LEU A 311 11.58 0.25 14.00
N THR A 312 12.15 0.04 12.82
CA THR A 312 11.36 -0.17 11.59
C THR A 312 10.57 -1.48 11.56
N PRO A 313 11.00 -2.61 12.16
CA PRO A 313 10.12 -3.77 12.32
C PRO A 313 8.87 -3.47 13.15
N LEU A 314 8.99 -2.59 14.16
CA LEU A 314 7.83 -2.17 14.99
C LEU A 314 6.83 -1.35 14.16
N VAL A 315 7.32 -0.51 13.22
CA VAL A 315 6.45 0.18 12.26
C VAL A 315 5.63 -0.83 11.46
N GLY A 316 6.31 -1.82 10.86
CA GLY A 316 5.65 -2.86 10.08
C GLY A 316 4.63 -3.65 10.89
N ALA A 317 5.00 -4.08 12.10
CA ALA A 317 4.13 -4.81 13.00
C ALA A 317 2.89 -4.00 13.38
N ALA A 318 3.06 -2.73 13.74
CA ALA A 318 1.97 -1.85 14.12
C ALA A 318 1.02 -1.57 12.93
N VAL A 319 1.54 -1.37 11.72
CA VAL A 319 0.72 -1.18 10.49
C VAL A 319 -0.14 -2.43 10.23
N ALA A 320 0.44 -3.63 10.31
CA ALA A 320 -0.32 -4.86 10.08
C ALA A 320 -1.38 -5.12 11.17
N CYS A 321 -1.04 -4.85 12.44
CA CYS A 321 -2.00 -4.93 13.55
C CYS A 321 -3.14 -3.92 13.40
N LEU A 322 -2.82 -2.68 13.02
CA LEU A 322 -3.79 -1.61 12.75
C LEU A 322 -4.77 -2.00 11.65
N ALA A 323 -4.24 -2.49 10.51
CA ALA A 323 -5.05 -2.93 9.39
C ALA A 323 -5.96 -4.12 9.74
N SER A 324 -5.43 -5.12 10.45
CA SER A 324 -6.17 -6.31 10.88
C SER A 324 -7.28 -5.96 11.89
N ALA A 325 -6.98 -5.11 12.86
CA ALA A 325 -7.94 -4.66 13.86
C ALA A 325 -9.07 -3.85 13.21
N ASN A 326 -8.72 -2.90 12.32
CA ASN A 326 -9.70 -2.14 11.55
C ASN A 326 -10.61 -3.05 10.72
N GLN A 327 -10.05 -4.00 9.98
CA GLN A 327 -10.81 -4.96 9.18
C GLN A 327 -11.76 -5.79 10.04
N THR A 328 -11.30 -6.26 11.19
CA THR A 328 -12.12 -7.05 12.16
C THR A 328 -13.32 -6.25 12.68
N ILE A 329 -13.12 -4.98 13.02
CA ILE A 329 -14.21 -4.11 13.49
C ILE A 329 -15.26 -3.96 12.38
N TRP A 330 -14.83 -3.66 11.15
CA TRP A 330 -15.76 -3.48 10.04
C TRP A 330 -16.54 -4.75 9.70
N HIS A 331 -15.88 -5.92 9.66
CA HIS A 331 -16.57 -7.19 9.41
C HIS A 331 -17.61 -7.54 10.50
N SER A 332 -17.33 -7.18 11.76
CA SER A 332 -18.25 -7.45 12.84
C SER A 332 -19.46 -6.52 12.90
N GLN A 333 -19.36 -5.32 12.29
CA GLN A 333 -20.39 -4.28 12.36
C GLN A 333 -21.21 -4.15 11.06
N THR A 334 -20.78 -4.78 9.97
CA THR A 334 -21.42 -4.64 8.67
C THR A 334 -22.22 -5.90 8.32
N PRO A 335 -23.54 -5.79 8.05
CA PRO A 335 -24.36 -6.90 7.55
C PRO A 335 -23.83 -7.46 6.24
N GLN A 336 -23.97 -8.78 6.04
CA GLN A 336 -23.40 -9.48 4.90
C GLN A 336 -23.97 -9.00 3.53
N ASP A 337 -25.24 -8.62 3.50
CA ASP A 337 -25.98 -8.18 2.31
C ASP A 337 -25.48 -6.84 1.72
N ILE A 338 -24.85 -5.99 2.53
CA ILE A 338 -24.32 -4.69 2.12
C ILE A 338 -22.80 -4.59 2.25
N GLN A 339 -22.13 -5.66 2.68
CA GLN A 339 -20.70 -5.65 3.00
C GLN A 339 -19.84 -5.18 1.83
N GLY A 340 -20.12 -5.61 0.61
CA GLY A 340 -19.39 -5.19 -0.59
C GLY A 340 -19.49 -3.68 -0.83
N ARG A 341 -20.68 -3.09 -0.69
CA ARG A 341 -20.90 -1.64 -0.85
C ARG A 341 -20.16 -0.82 0.20
N ILE A 342 -20.20 -1.27 1.44
CA ILE A 342 -19.50 -0.59 2.54
C ILE A 342 -17.98 -0.70 2.38
N ILE A 343 -17.45 -1.85 1.94
CA ILE A 343 -16.02 -2.00 1.66
C ILE A 343 -15.59 -1.03 0.56
N ALA A 344 -16.35 -0.88 -0.51
CA ALA A 344 -16.04 0.05 -1.60
C ALA A 344 -15.99 1.51 -1.10
N VAL A 345 -17.04 1.97 -0.40
CA VAL A 345 -17.09 3.32 0.18
C VAL A 345 -15.92 3.54 1.15
N ARG A 346 -15.68 2.59 2.04
CA ARG A 346 -14.59 2.65 3.02
C ARG A 346 -13.23 2.78 2.36
N SER A 347 -12.96 1.99 1.32
CA SER A 347 -11.66 2.01 0.63
C SER A 347 -11.36 3.37 0.04
N VAL A 348 -12.31 3.96 -0.66
CA VAL A 348 -12.12 5.30 -1.26
C VAL A 348 -11.92 6.35 -0.17
N VAL A 349 -12.78 6.38 0.87
CA VAL A 349 -12.64 7.36 1.95
C VAL A 349 -11.30 7.20 2.69
N THR A 350 -10.88 5.96 2.94
CA THR A 350 -9.60 5.68 3.61
C THR A 350 -8.40 6.28 2.88
N TYR A 351 -8.38 6.21 1.55
CA TYR A 351 -7.26 6.70 0.75
C TYR A 351 -7.45 8.12 0.21
N LEU A 352 -8.60 8.76 0.46
CA LEU A 352 -8.95 10.06 -0.12
C LEU A 352 -7.93 11.17 0.20
N LEU A 353 -7.44 11.21 1.43
CA LEU A 353 -6.47 12.22 1.86
C LEU A 353 -5.01 11.86 1.53
N ALA A 354 -4.70 10.62 1.20
CA ALA A 354 -3.34 10.19 0.97
C ALA A 354 -2.64 10.98 -0.16
N PRO A 355 -3.23 11.20 -1.35
CA PRO A 355 -2.60 12.01 -2.38
C PRO A 355 -2.32 13.45 -1.94
N LEU A 356 -3.29 14.08 -1.28
CA LEU A 356 -3.18 15.46 -0.82
C LEU A 356 -2.12 15.60 0.28
N SER A 357 -2.09 14.68 1.23
CA SER A 357 -1.11 14.70 2.32
C SER A 357 0.33 14.53 1.81
N VAL A 358 0.52 13.64 0.84
CA VAL A 358 1.81 13.45 0.18
C VAL A 358 2.21 14.70 -0.61
N LEU A 359 1.30 15.29 -1.40
CA LEU A 359 1.57 16.49 -2.19
C LEU A 359 1.99 17.68 -1.32
N VAL A 360 1.33 17.86 -0.18
CA VAL A 360 1.62 18.95 0.76
C VAL A 360 2.92 18.73 1.53
N SER A 361 3.39 17.48 1.64
CA SER A 361 4.57 17.14 2.46
C SER A 361 5.85 17.84 1.99
N ALA A 362 6.09 17.94 0.68
CA ALA A 362 7.31 18.58 0.17
C ALA A 362 7.32 20.11 0.40
N PRO A 363 6.27 20.88 0.06
CA PRO A 363 6.19 22.30 0.44
C PRO A 363 6.31 22.51 1.96
N LEU A 364 5.71 21.64 2.77
CA LEU A 364 5.80 21.71 4.22
C LEU A 364 7.26 21.59 4.69
N VAL A 365 8.02 20.64 4.14
CA VAL A 365 9.43 20.46 4.48
C VAL A 365 10.27 21.64 4.00
N VAL A 366 10.15 22.02 2.73
CA VAL A 366 11.06 22.99 2.11
C VAL A 366 10.75 24.42 2.55
N SER A 367 9.46 24.79 2.59
CA SER A 367 9.06 26.19 2.83
C SER A 367 8.77 26.52 4.31
N PHE A 368 8.51 25.51 5.15
CA PHE A 368 8.17 25.74 6.55
C PHE A 368 9.18 25.09 7.52
N ILE A 369 9.47 23.81 7.38
CA ILE A 369 10.31 23.08 8.34
C ILE A 369 11.79 23.48 8.20
N ALA A 370 12.33 23.46 7.00
CA ALA A 370 13.74 23.75 6.77
C ALA A 370 14.14 25.17 7.22
N PRO A 371 13.36 26.24 6.96
CA PRO A 371 13.67 27.57 7.48
C PRO A 371 13.66 27.66 9.01
N VAL A 372 12.77 26.92 9.69
CA VAL A 372 12.70 26.88 11.16
C VAL A 372 13.95 26.24 11.77
N LEU A 373 14.60 25.31 11.05
CA LEU A 373 15.82 24.65 11.49
C LEU A 373 17.10 25.41 11.13
N ALA A 374 17.00 26.45 10.29
CA ALA A 374 18.15 27.25 9.88
C ALA A 374 18.79 27.98 11.09
N PRO A 375 20.14 28.11 11.14
CA PRO A 375 20.82 28.80 12.22
C PRO A 375 20.35 30.27 12.38
N PRO A 376 20.19 30.78 13.62
CA PRO A 376 20.61 30.22 14.91
C PRO A 376 19.52 29.48 15.69
N SER A 377 18.84 28.52 15.09
CA SER A 377 17.71 27.83 15.70
C SER A 377 18.13 26.77 16.74
N ASN A 378 17.52 26.80 17.93
CA ASN A 378 17.67 25.74 18.93
C ASN A 378 17.14 24.40 18.44
N LEU A 379 16.14 24.37 17.57
CA LEU A 379 15.62 23.15 16.96
C LEU A 379 16.62 22.53 15.99
N GLY A 380 17.39 23.34 15.28
CA GLY A 380 18.47 22.89 14.41
C GLY A 380 19.60 22.17 15.17
N LEU A 381 19.78 22.43 16.47
CA LEU A 381 20.72 21.69 17.31
C LEU A 381 20.25 20.25 17.59
N ILE A 382 18.96 20.01 17.63
CA ILE A 382 18.36 18.69 17.93
C ILE A 382 18.28 17.84 16.66
N TRP A 383 17.74 18.38 15.58
CA TRP A 383 17.46 17.63 14.33
C TRP A 383 18.53 17.80 13.25
N GLY A 384 19.34 18.86 13.30
CA GLY A 384 20.21 19.31 12.23
C GLY A 384 19.54 20.35 11.34
N SER A 385 20.34 21.11 10.59
CA SER A 385 19.86 22.18 9.69
C SER A 385 19.79 21.77 8.22
N ASP A 386 20.05 20.50 7.95
CA ASP A 386 20.03 19.90 6.60
C ASP A 386 18.66 19.29 6.24
N LEU A 387 18.55 18.77 5.02
CA LEU A 387 17.33 18.07 4.55
C LEU A 387 16.96 16.91 5.48
N VAL A 388 17.95 16.21 6.01
CA VAL A 388 17.72 15.06 6.87
C VAL A 388 17.15 15.50 8.21
N GLY A 389 17.63 16.60 8.77
CA GLY A 389 17.06 17.20 9.97
C GLY A 389 15.61 17.63 9.75
N ALA A 390 15.32 18.26 8.60
CA ALA A 390 13.97 18.66 8.25
C ALA A 390 13.02 17.46 8.10
N LEU A 391 13.46 16.39 7.48
CA LEU A 391 12.68 15.14 7.39
C LEU A 391 12.53 14.46 8.75
N GLY A 392 13.56 14.51 9.60
CA GLY A 392 13.50 14.00 10.98
C GLY A 392 12.44 14.75 11.81
N LEU A 393 12.42 16.07 11.74
CA LEU A 393 11.39 16.88 12.42
C LEU A 393 9.99 16.56 11.85
N LEU A 394 9.83 16.46 10.52
CA LEU A 394 8.57 16.03 9.91
C LEU A 394 8.10 14.70 10.49
N ILE A 395 8.96 13.67 10.51
CA ILE A 395 8.61 12.33 11.02
C ILE A 395 8.23 12.41 12.50
N SER A 396 8.94 13.21 13.32
CA SER A 396 8.58 13.44 14.72
C SER A 396 7.20 14.06 14.87
N LEU A 397 6.88 15.07 14.06
CA LEU A 397 5.56 15.72 14.06
C LEU A 397 4.45 14.73 13.66
N LEU A 398 4.67 13.88 12.64
CA LEU A 398 3.72 12.82 12.29
C LEU A 398 3.47 11.89 13.49
N GLY A 399 4.50 11.58 14.27
CA GLY A 399 4.40 10.79 15.49
C GLY A 399 3.52 11.47 16.55
N VAL A 400 3.70 12.78 16.79
CA VAL A 400 2.87 13.55 17.72
C VAL A 400 1.41 13.54 17.27
N PHE A 401 1.14 13.76 15.98
CA PHE A 401 -0.23 13.70 15.44
C PHE A 401 -0.85 12.31 15.61
N LEU A 402 -0.09 11.23 15.40
CA LEU A 402 -0.58 9.86 15.65
C LEU A 402 -0.92 9.61 17.10
N LEU A 403 -0.11 10.11 18.06
CA LEU A 403 -0.43 10.02 19.49
C LEU A 403 -1.69 10.81 19.84
N GLY A 404 -1.85 12.02 19.30
CA GLY A 404 -3.08 12.79 19.43
C GLY A 404 -4.30 12.04 18.89
N LEU A 405 -4.15 11.38 17.73
CA LEU A 405 -5.20 10.55 17.13
C LEU A 405 -5.52 9.32 17.99
N ALA A 406 -4.51 8.65 18.54
CA ALA A 406 -4.72 7.53 19.46
C ALA A 406 -5.47 7.95 20.71
N CYS A 407 -5.13 9.09 21.30
CA CYS A 407 -5.81 9.69 22.43
C CYS A 407 -7.27 10.02 22.07
N PHE A 408 -7.51 10.66 20.92
CA PHE A 408 -8.85 10.97 20.44
C PHE A 408 -9.72 9.72 20.26
N VAL A 409 -9.18 8.68 19.63
CA VAL A 409 -9.88 7.39 19.45
C VAL A 409 -10.16 6.72 20.79
N GLY A 410 -9.19 6.75 21.72
CA GLY A 410 -9.31 6.14 23.04
C GLY A 410 -10.32 6.83 23.97
N THR A 411 -10.45 8.16 23.86
CA THR A 411 -11.37 8.97 24.69
C THR A 411 -12.75 9.17 24.06
N SER A 412 -12.91 8.85 22.77
CA SER A 412 -14.16 9.04 22.04
C SER A 412 -15.28 8.13 22.56
N ARG A 413 -16.29 8.74 23.18
CA ARG A 413 -17.51 8.04 23.65
C ARG A 413 -18.23 7.32 22.50
N SER A 414 -18.23 7.89 21.30
CA SER A 414 -18.81 7.26 20.12
C SER A 414 -18.16 5.92 19.78
N ILE A 415 -16.83 5.84 19.84
CA ILE A 415 -16.10 4.62 19.49
C ILE A 415 -16.20 3.55 20.58
N SER A 416 -16.26 3.94 21.86
CA SER A 416 -16.43 3.00 22.97
C SER A 416 -17.76 2.22 22.90
N GLN A 417 -18.79 2.81 22.31
CA GLN A 417 -20.09 2.14 22.07
C GLN A 417 -19.95 0.91 21.14
N LEU A 418 -18.97 0.88 20.21
CA LEU A 418 -18.71 -0.29 19.36
C LEU A 418 -18.27 -1.53 20.15
N GLN A 419 -17.68 -1.35 21.33
CA GLN A 419 -17.31 -2.46 22.21
C GLN A 419 -18.52 -3.04 22.95
N HIS A 420 -19.45 -2.20 23.38
CA HIS A 420 -20.63 -2.64 24.10
C HIS A 420 -21.61 -3.40 23.21
N SER A 421 -21.83 -2.93 21.99
CA SER A 421 -22.70 -3.61 21.01
C SER A 421 -22.17 -5.00 20.59
N SER A 422 -20.85 -5.18 20.53
CA SER A 422 -20.22 -6.48 20.22
C SER A 422 -20.31 -7.51 21.37
N ARG A 423 -20.55 -7.06 22.60
CA ARG A 423 -20.76 -7.94 23.77
C ARG A 423 -22.21 -8.38 23.90
N LEU A 424 -23.16 -7.51 23.56
CA LEU A 424 -24.61 -7.80 23.67
C LEU A 424 -25.13 -8.69 22.53
N GLY A 425 -24.49 -8.74 21.37
CA GLY A 425 -24.84 -9.64 20.27
C GLY A 425 -24.32 -11.07 20.42
N LYS A 426 -23.76 -11.44 21.57
CA LYS A 426 -23.24 -12.78 21.91
C LYS A 426 -24.00 -13.45 23.08
N SER A 427 -25.01 -12.80 23.62
CA SER A 427 -26.00 -13.38 24.53
C SER A 427 -27.29 -13.70 23.75
#